data_d9a8854e44b35814d492f60bb934bde8
#
_entry.id   d9a8854e44b35814d492f60bb934bde8
#
_cell.length_a   1.000
_cell.length_b   1.000
_cell.length_c   1.000
_cell.angle_alpha   90.00
_cell.angle_beta   90.00
_cell.angle_gamma   90.00
#
_symmetry.space_group_name_H-M   'P 1'
#
loop_
_entity.id
_entity.type
_entity.pdbx_description
1 polymer ?
#
loop_
_entity_poly.entity_id
_entity_poly.type
_entity_poly.pdbx_seq_one_letter_code
_entity_poly.pdbx_strand_id
1 'polypeptide(L)'
;MASRKILLVDDSKTALLMERSIVERHTSYKCLTASNGIEALEKAQSESPDIVVMDVVMPQMNGFEACKKMREHEKTRAIPIILVTTRGEEAYIEAGFQSGCNDYITKPINGQEFLKLLQSYLGE
;
A
#
# COMPACT_ATOMS: atom_id res chain seq x y z
N MET A 1 -20.79 7.13 9.75
CA MET A 1 -20.17 6.35 8.68
C MET A 1 -18.81 5.85 9.10
N ALA A 2 -18.48 4.65 8.70
CA ALA A 2 -17.16 4.09 9.02
C ALA A 2 -16.08 4.82 8.24
N SER A 3 -14.97 5.10 8.91
CA SER A 3 -13.81 5.69 8.25
C SER A 3 -13.20 4.70 7.27
N ARG A 4 -12.62 5.20 6.18
CA ARG A 4 -11.85 4.38 5.25
C ARG A 4 -10.58 3.89 5.95
N LYS A 5 -10.22 2.66 5.67
CA LYS A 5 -9.04 2.02 6.25
C LYS A 5 -7.93 1.92 5.20
N ILE A 6 -6.74 2.33 5.57
CA ILE A 6 -5.56 2.22 4.72
C ILE A 6 -4.58 1.27 5.40
N LEU A 7 -4.11 0.27 4.67
CA LEU A 7 -3.06 -0.61 5.15
C LEU A 7 -1.72 -0.15 4.56
N LEU A 8 -0.83 0.33 5.42
CA LEU A 8 0.51 0.77 5.04
C LEU A 8 1.50 -0.36 5.34
N VAL A 9 2.26 -0.77 4.33
CA VAL A 9 3.19 -1.90 4.46
C VAL A 9 4.61 -1.47 4.09
N ASP A 10 5.52 -1.58 5.05
CA ASP A 10 6.92 -1.24 4.86
C ASP A 10 7.70 -1.87 6.01
N ASP A 11 8.91 -2.37 5.76
CA ASP A 11 9.75 -2.92 6.82
C ASP A 11 10.47 -1.83 7.61
N SER A 12 10.43 -0.59 7.15
CA SER A 12 10.99 0.56 7.85
C SER A 12 9.93 1.21 8.74
N LYS A 13 10.13 1.16 10.04
CA LYS A 13 9.23 1.82 11.00
C LYS A 13 9.18 3.33 10.78
N THR A 14 10.31 3.92 10.39
CA THR A 14 10.36 5.36 10.10
C THR A 14 9.49 5.70 8.89
N ALA A 15 9.55 4.90 7.83
CA ALA A 15 8.73 5.13 6.65
C ALA A 15 7.24 5.01 7.00
N LEU A 16 6.86 4.00 7.78
CA LEU A 16 5.47 3.83 8.22
C LEU A 16 5.00 5.01 9.05
N LEU A 17 5.85 5.50 9.94
CA LEU A 17 5.49 6.64 10.77
C LEU A 17 5.27 7.90 9.94
N MET A 18 6.11 8.13 8.94
CA MET A 18 5.99 9.28 8.05
C MET A 18 4.70 9.20 7.23
N GLU A 19 4.44 8.06 6.62
CA GLU A 19 3.24 7.86 5.80
C GLU A 19 1.98 8.00 6.63
N ARG A 20 1.97 7.39 7.80
CA ARG A 20 0.85 7.47 8.73
C ARG A 20 0.60 8.91 9.16
N SER A 21 1.67 9.66 9.47
CA SER A 21 1.56 11.06 9.88
C SER A 21 0.92 11.91 8.78
N ILE A 22 1.34 11.72 7.53
CA ILE A 22 0.77 12.44 6.38
C ILE A 22 -0.74 12.18 6.30
N VAL A 23 -1.13 10.92 6.38
CA VAL A 23 -2.53 10.54 6.26
C VAL A 23 -3.36 11.09 7.42
N GLU A 24 -2.90 10.90 8.64
CA GLU A 24 -3.66 11.28 9.84
C GLU A 24 -3.80 12.79 10.00
N ARG A 25 -2.84 13.56 9.50
CA ARG A 25 -2.90 15.03 9.59
C ARG A 25 -3.89 15.65 8.62
N HIS A 26 -4.15 14.99 7.51
CA HIS A 26 -4.89 15.60 6.40
C HIS A 26 -6.20 14.89 6.06
N THR A 27 -6.49 13.77 6.71
CA THR A 27 -7.69 12.98 6.41
C THR A 27 -8.27 12.39 7.69
N SER A 28 -9.48 11.84 7.57
CA SER A 28 -10.10 11.06 8.63
C SER A 28 -9.89 9.55 8.43
N TYR A 29 -9.03 9.16 7.51
CA TYR A 29 -8.75 7.74 7.23
C TYR A 29 -8.08 7.08 8.42
N LYS A 30 -8.40 5.82 8.63
CA LYS A 30 -7.78 5.02 9.67
C LYS A 30 -6.60 4.25 9.08
N CYS A 31 -5.44 4.33 9.72
CA CYS A 31 -4.24 3.63 9.27
C CYS A 31 -4.02 2.33 10.02
N LEU A 32 -3.75 1.27 9.26
CA LEU A 32 -3.26 -0.01 9.75
C LEU A 32 -1.85 -0.16 9.20
N THR A 33 -0.99 -0.87 9.90
CA THR A 33 0.39 -1.06 9.44
C THR A 33 0.77 -2.52 9.43
N ALA A 34 1.68 -2.88 8.52
CA ALA A 34 2.29 -4.20 8.46
C ALA A 34 3.76 -4.03 8.09
N SER A 35 4.62 -4.91 8.57
CA SER A 35 6.06 -4.77 8.40
C SER A 35 6.66 -5.70 7.33
N ASN A 36 5.85 -6.56 6.75
CA ASN A 36 6.29 -7.45 5.66
C ASN A 36 5.08 -7.95 4.89
N GLY A 37 5.34 -8.66 3.77
CA GLY A 37 4.27 -9.13 2.90
C GLY A 37 3.37 -10.18 3.54
N ILE A 38 3.91 -11.01 4.42
CA ILE A 38 3.12 -12.04 5.10
C ILE A 38 2.10 -11.40 6.03
N GLU A 39 2.56 -10.46 6.85
CA GLU A 39 1.69 -9.71 7.74
C GLU A 39 0.65 -8.90 6.96
N ALA A 40 1.06 -8.34 5.82
CA ALA A 40 0.16 -7.59 4.95
C ALA A 40 -1.00 -8.47 4.46
N LEU A 41 -0.69 -9.70 4.03
CA LEU A 41 -1.73 -10.63 3.58
C LEU A 41 -2.70 -10.97 4.71
N GLU A 42 -2.19 -11.24 5.88
CA GLU A 42 -3.01 -11.55 7.04
C GLU A 42 -3.94 -10.40 7.40
N LYS A 43 -3.41 -9.19 7.47
CA LYS A 43 -4.21 -8.02 7.80
C LYS A 43 -5.19 -7.64 6.70
N ALA A 44 -4.80 -7.79 5.44
CA ALA A 44 -5.71 -7.52 4.33
C ALA A 44 -6.94 -8.44 4.39
N GLN A 45 -6.72 -9.69 4.77
CA GLN A 45 -7.82 -10.64 4.89
C GLN A 45 -8.69 -10.40 6.13
N SER A 46 -8.07 -10.08 7.26
CA SER A 46 -8.79 -9.94 8.53
C SER A 46 -9.42 -8.56 8.73
N GLU A 47 -8.81 -7.50 8.21
CA GLU A 47 -9.24 -6.13 8.44
C GLU A 47 -9.99 -5.52 7.27
N SER A 48 -9.93 -6.12 6.10
CA SER A 48 -10.60 -5.65 4.89
C SER A 48 -10.34 -4.15 4.62
N PRO A 49 -9.07 -3.76 4.44
CA PRO A 49 -8.76 -2.36 4.17
C PRO A 49 -9.36 -1.91 2.83
N ASP A 50 -9.57 -0.63 2.70
CA ASP A 50 -10.11 -0.04 1.46
C ASP A 50 -9.01 0.18 0.42
N ILE A 51 -7.77 0.23 0.85
CA ILE A 51 -6.60 0.36 -0.02
C ILE A 51 -5.36 -0.16 0.70
N VAL A 52 -4.40 -0.69 -0.06
CA VAL A 52 -3.10 -1.12 0.45
C VAL A 52 -2.02 -0.29 -0.22
N VAL A 53 -1.12 0.27 0.59
CA VAL A 53 0.07 0.98 0.11
C VAL A 53 1.27 0.17 0.59
N MET A 54 2.03 -0.40 -0.32
CA MET A 54 3.01 -1.44 0.02
C MET A 54 4.34 -1.22 -0.67
N ASP A 55 5.41 -1.22 0.12
CA ASP A 55 6.77 -1.16 -0.39
C ASP A 55 7.09 -2.43 -1.19
N VAL A 56 7.88 -2.27 -2.25
CA VAL A 56 8.31 -3.41 -3.07
C VAL A 56 9.40 -4.21 -2.36
N VAL A 57 10.40 -3.53 -1.81
CA VAL A 57 11.57 -4.19 -1.23
C VAL A 57 11.35 -4.46 0.26
N MET A 58 11.04 -5.71 0.57
CA MET A 58 10.81 -6.16 1.94
C MET A 58 11.41 -7.55 2.12
N PRO A 59 11.80 -7.93 3.36
CA PRO A 59 12.31 -9.27 3.62
C PRO A 59 11.22 -10.32 3.50
N GLN A 60 11.61 -11.54 3.26
CA GLN A 60 10.76 -12.74 3.19
C GLN A 60 9.84 -12.78 1.97
N MET A 61 8.96 -11.80 1.83
CA MET A 61 8.04 -11.71 0.70
C MET A 61 8.01 -10.25 0.24
N ASN A 62 8.43 -9.99 -0.99
CA ASN A 62 8.44 -8.63 -1.53
C ASN A 62 7.03 -8.18 -1.94
N GLY A 63 6.89 -6.90 -2.28
CA GLY A 63 5.59 -6.33 -2.61
C GLY A 63 4.93 -6.93 -3.85
N PHE A 64 5.71 -7.37 -4.83
CA PHE A 64 5.16 -8.00 -6.02
C PHE A 64 4.50 -9.34 -5.67
N GLU A 65 5.21 -10.14 -4.87
CA GLU A 65 4.70 -11.44 -4.44
C GLU A 65 3.44 -11.29 -3.59
N ALA A 66 3.46 -10.34 -2.66
CA ALA A 66 2.30 -10.07 -1.82
C ALA A 66 1.10 -9.60 -2.65
N CYS A 67 1.34 -8.71 -3.60
CA CYS A 67 0.29 -8.22 -4.50
C CYS A 67 -0.34 -9.36 -5.29
N LYS A 68 0.49 -10.21 -5.87
CA LYS A 68 0.01 -11.36 -6.63
C LYS A 68 -0.84 -12.29 -5.77
N LYS A 69 -0.39 -12.57 -4.54
CA LYS A 69 -1.14 -13.41 -3.63
C LYS A 69 -2.47 -12.77 -3.21
N MET A 70 -2.50 -11.46 -3.03
CA MET A 70 -3.76 -10.76 -2.74
C MET A 70 -4.75 -10.90 -3.90
N ARG A 71 -4.27 -10.86 -5.13
CA ARG A 71 -5.15 -11.03 -6.30
C ARG A 71 -5.69 -12.46 -6.44
N GLU A 72 -5.01 -13.43 -5.87
CA GLU A 72 -5.43 -14.82 -5.89
C GLU A 72 -6.45 -15.16 -4.81
N HIS A 73 -6.60 -14.31 -3.79
CA HIS A 73 -7.48 -14.59 -2.66
C HIS A 73 -8.79 -13.82 -2.80
N GLU A 74 -9.90 -14.51 -2.64
CA GLU A 74 -11.23 -13.95 -2.84
C GLU A 74 -11.50 -12.68 -2.01
N LYS A 75 -11.04 -12.67 -0.76
CA LYS A 75 -11.28 -11.52 0.13
C LYS A 75 -10.48 -10.28 -0.23
N THR A 76 -9.37 -10.42 -0.95
CA THR A 76 -8.43 -9.32 -1.19
C THR A 76 -8.27 -8.97 -2.66
N ARG A 77 -8.79 -9.79 -3.57
CA ARG A 77 -8.53 -9.63 -5.01
C ARG A 77 -9.01 -8.32 -5.62
N ALA A 78 -9.97 -7.65 -4.99
CA ALA A 78 -10.53 -6.41 -5.51
C ALA A 78 -10.02 -5.17 -4.77
N ILE A 79 -9.18 -5.33 -3.75
CA ILE A 79 -8.66 -4.19 -2.98
C ILE A 79 -7.63 -3.44 -3.84
N PRO A 80 -7.76 -2.12 -3.99
CA PRO A 80 -6.73 -1.34 -4.69
C PRO A 80 -5.39 -1.47 -4.00
N ILE A 81 -4.33 -1.68 -4.77
CA ILE A 81 -2.97 -1.82 -4.26
C ILE A 81 -2.08 -0.80 -4.95
N ILE A 82 -1.42 0.04 -4.17
CA ILE A 82 -0.42 0.98 -4.63
C ILE A 82 0.93 0.47 -4.17
N LEU A 83 1.86 0.26 -5.10
CA LEU A 83 3.21 -0.16 -4.76
C LEU A 83 4.12 1.07 -4.62
N VAL A 84 5.05 1.01 -3.67
CA VAL A 84 6.01 2.07 -3.44
C VAL A 84 7.38 1.57 -3.90
N THR A 85 7.98 2.29 -4.86
CA THR A 85 9.25 1.88 -5.47
C THR A 85 10.31 2.95 -5.25
N THR A 86 11.58 2.56 -5.39
CA THR A 86 12.68 3.52 -5.37
C THR A 86 12.80 4.18 -6.75
N ARG A 87 13.09 5.48 -6.76
CA ARG A 87 13.28 6.22 -8.01
C ARG A 87 14.33 5.54 -8.87
N GLY A 88 14.08 5.47 -10.16
CA GLY A 88 14.99 4.88 -11.12
C GLY A 88 14.78 3.39 -11.37
N GLU A 89 13.86 2.79 -10.65
CA GLU A 89 13.57 1.36 -10.77
C GLU A 89 12.40 1.13 -11.73
N GLU A 90 12.57 1.54 -12.99
CA GLU A 90 11.51 1.42 -14.00
C GLU A 90 11.07 -0.02 -14.25
N ALA A 91 12.01 -0.96 -14.17
CA ALA A 91 11.67 -2.38 -14.31
C ALA A 91 10.70 -2.84 -13.23
N TYR A 92 10.75 -2.22 -12.05
CA TYR A 92 9.84 -2.54 -10.95
C TYR A 92 8.43 -2.05 -11.24
N ILE A 93 8.28 -0.96 -11.98
CA ILE A 93 6.96 -0.42 -12.34
C ILE A 93 6.22 -1.43 -13.20
N GLU A 94 6.88 -1.95 -14.24
CA GLU A 94 6.28 -2.95 -15.10
C GLU A 94 5.96 -4.24 -14.34
N ALA A 95 6.90 -4.72 -13.52
CA ALA A 95 6.68 -5.91 -12.70
C ALA A 95 5.51 -5.71 -11.73
N GLY A 96 5.36 -4.48 -11.21
CA GLY A 96 4.26 -4.14 -10.33
C GLY A 96 2.91 -4.31 -11.01
N PHE A 97 2.75 -3.74 -12.21
CA PHE A 97 1.50 -3.88 -12.95
C PHE A 97 1.23 -5.31 -13.35
N GLN A 98 2.26 -6.07 -13.70
CA GLN A 98 2.12 -7.49 -14.00
C GLN A 98 1.69 -8.29 -12.78
N SER A 99 2.06 -7.86 -11.57
CA SER A 99 1.65 -8.53 -10.33
C SER A 99 0.21 -8.21 -9.94
N GLY A 100 -0.40 -7.20 -10.59
CA GLY A 100 -1.79 -6.84 -10.36
C GLY A 100 -2.01 -5.58 -9.54
N CYS A 101 -0.98 -4.74 -9.35
CA CYS A 101 -1.18 -3.48 -8.63
C CYS A 101 -1.98 -2.50 -9.48
N ASN A 102 -2.60 -1.54 -8.81
CA ASN A 102 -3.42 -0.53 -9.48
C ASN A 102 -2.61 0.71 -9.82
N ASP A 103 -1.60 1.02 -9.02
CA ASP A 103 -0.82 2.22 -9.20
C ASP A 103 0.52 2.08 -8.48
N TYR A 104 1.39 3.06 -8.64
CA TYR A 104 2.66 3.08 -7.93
C TYR A 104 3.03 4.52 -7.59
N ILE A 105 3.87 4.68 -6.56
CA ILE A 105 4.50 5.95 -6.24
C ILE A 105 5.98 5.68 -5.96
N THR A 106 6.82 6.70 -6.14
CA THR A 106 8.26 6.56 -5.95
C THR A 106 8.72 7.23 -4.65
N LYS A 107 9.76 6.66 -4.03
CA LYS A 107 10.41 7.28 -2.87
C LYS A 107 11.43 8.32 -3.35
N PRO A 108 11.60 9.42 -2.64
CA PRO A 108 10.87 9.81 -1.42
C PRO A 108 9.43 10.20 -1.73
N ILE A 109 8.52 9.82 -0.84
CA ILE A 109 7.09 10.07 -1.05
C ILE A 109 6.81 11.57 -0.94
N ASN A 110 6.16 12.11 -1.97
CA ASN A 110 5.63 13.46 -1.94
C ASN A 110 4.26 13.43 -1.29
N GLY A 111 4.10 14.14 -0.17
CA GLY A 111 2.87 14.08 0.62
C GLY A 111 1.62 14.49 -0.16
N GLN A 112 1.72 15.52 -1.00
CA GLN A 112 0.58 16.00 -1.78
C GLN A 112 0.17 14.98 -2.84
N GLU A 113 1.12 14.41 -3.54
CA GLU A 113 0.85 13.37 -4.54
C GLU A 113 0.24 12.13 -3.89
N PHE A 114 0.77 11.74 -2.74
CA PHE A 114 0.29 10.60 -1.98
C PHE A 114 -1.18 10.79 -1.58
N LEU A 115 -1.51 11.95 -1.00
CA LEU A 115 -2.86 12.27 -0.59
C LEU A 115 -3.82 12.32 -1.79
N LYS A 116 -3.40 12.92 -2.88
CA LYS A 116 -4.21 12.96 -4.10
C LYS A 116 -4.53 11.58 -4.62
N LEU A 117 -3.53 10.70 -4.63
CA LEU A 117 -3.72 9.34 -5.10
C LEU A 117 -4.69 8.58 -4.20
N LEU A 118 -4.52 8.69 -2.88
CA LEU A 118 -5.44 8.07 -1.94
C LEU A 118 -6.86 8.57 -2.13
N GLN A 119 -7.04 9.87 -2.28
CA GLN A 119 -8.35 10.47 -2.47
C GLN A 119 -9.00 10.02 -3.77
N SER A 120 -8.21 9.80 -4.82
CA SER A 120 -8.74 9.33 -6.09
C SER A 120 -9.35 7.93 -5.99
N TYR A 121 -8.84 7.10 -5.09
CA TYR A 121 -9.38 5.77 -4.84
C TYR A 121 -10.47 5.74 -3.78
N LEU A 122 -10.37 6.59 -2.78
CA LEU A 122 -11.26 6.55 -1.61
C LEU A 122 -12.36 7.61 -1.63
N GLY A 123 -12.28 8.58 -2.53
CA GLY A 123 -13.36 9.53 -2.78
C GLY A 123 -13.52 10.63 -1.76
N GLU A 124 -12.47 11.04 -1.10
CA GLU A 124 -12.56 12.11 -0.11
C GLU A 124 -11.74 13.32 -0.45
#